data_798cd1b581f74ef6c056abb9f21fee46
#
_entry.id   798cd1b581f74ef6c056abb9f21fee46
#
_cell.length_a   1.000
_cell.length_b   1.000
_cell.length_c   1.000
_cell.angle_alpha   90.00
_cell.angle_beta   90.00
_cell.angle_gamma   90.00
#
_symmetry.space_group_name_H-M   'P 1'
#
loop_
_entity.id
_entity.type
_entity.pdbx_description
1 polymer ?
#
loop_
_entity_poly.entity_id
_entity_poly.type
_entity_poly.pdbx_seq_one_letter_code
_entity_poly.pdbx_strand_id
1 'polypeptide(L)'
;MTGNGRIRIALVACAVALALVPLSGDRFAVQFTAAAMISCIFAMSLDPLVGYAGIVSLGHAAFYGLGAYLLAGLTNGAGLVNPLATFPLALVGTGLAALVIGFLTVRTSGVYLVMVTLAFTQMLYYLFGESAALGGSDGVYVSQRPRLAILGRTVLDLGDGLTAYFVIWAALVAIYLLLARAVRAPFGRVLGGIRINEGRMRTLGYRTRRYKIAAFVAAGCLAGFAGVLDATLYGFVNPALFGWQKAGFVLVTVLLGGKGTLYGPALGAILLIVVEHFAERWTVYWNALVGALAIATVLALPGGLATLLRGSRA
;
A
#
# COMPACT_ATOMS: atom_id res chain seq x y z
N MET A 1 30.43 6.31 0.18
CA MET A 1 29.59 6.65 1.36
C MET A 1 28.71 7.90 1.18
N THR A 2 28.92 8.71 0.15
CA THR A 2 28.22 9.99 -0.11
C THR A 2 26.79 9.87 -0.68
N GLY A 3 26.43 8.79 -1.34
CA GLY A 3 25.08 8.61 -1.93
C GLY A 3 23.94 8.42 -0.90
N ASN A 4 24.22 7.71 0.19
CA ASN A 4 23.17 7.46 1.21
C ASN A 4 22.81 8.69 2.04
N GLY A 5 23.72 9.67 2.17
CA GLY A 5 23.46 10.93 2.87
C GLY A 5 22.51 11.82 2.08
N ARG A 6 22.74 11.98 0.79
CA ARG A 6 21.89 12.80 -0.10
C ARG A 6 20.44 12.27 -0.17
N ILE A 7 20.27 10.94 -0.26
CA ILE A 7 18.94 10.33 -0.27
C ILE A 7 18.23 10.57 1.07
N ARG A 8 18.92 10.44 2.21
CA ARG A 8 18.33 10.72 3.52
C ARG A 8 17.90 12.18 3.65
N ILE A 9 18.73 13.12 3.22
CA ILE A 9 18.39 14.54 3.23
C ILE A 9 17.18 14.81 2.35
N ALA A 10 17.13 14.25 1.14
CA ALA A 10 15.99 14.39 0.24
C ALA A 10 14.69 13.82 0.83
N LEU A 11 14.74 12.67 1.50
CA LEU A 11 13.58 12.07 2.15
C LEU A 11 13.09 12.90 3.35
N VAL A 12 14.02 13.45 4.16
CA VAL A 12 13.66 14.35 5.26
C VAL A 12 13.06 15.64 4.72
N ALA A 13 13.67 16.21 3.69
CA ALA A 13 13.14 17.43 3.05
C ALA A 13 11.73 17.18 2.45
N CYS A 14 11.52 16.04 1.82
CA CYS A 14 10.21 15.64 1.31
C CYS A 14 9.18 15.46 2.44
N ALA A 15 9.55 14.81 3.54
CA ALA A 15 8.67 14.66 4.70
C ALA A 15 8.30 15.99 5.33
N VAL A 16 9.26 16.93 5.45
CA VAL A 16 9.00 18.28 5.94
C VAL A 16 8.13 19.07 4.96
N ALA A 17 8.40 18.99 3.66
CA ALA A 17 7.58 19.64 2.64
C ALA A 17 6.12 19.15 2.69
N LEU A 18 5.90 17.84 2.84
CA LEU A 18 4.56 17.25 3.01
C LEU A 18 3.90 17.78 4.30
N ALA A 19 4.62 17.93 5.41
CA ALA A 19 4.05 18.47 6.65
C ALA A 19 3.62 19.94 6.52
N LEU A 20 4.20 20.69 5.58
CA LEU A 20 3.90 22.10 5.34
C LEU A 20 2.71 22.33 4.38
N VAL A 21 2.27 21.32 3.64
CA VAL A 21 1.14 21.46 2.69
C VAL A 21 -0.13 22.02 3.33
N PRO A 22 -0.54 21.63 4.55
CA PRO A 22 -1.74 22.20 5.18
C PRO A 22 -1.70 23.71 5.40
N LEU A 23 -0.49 24.32 5.45
CA LEU A 23 -0.33 25.79 5.59
C LEU A 23 -0.78 26.55 4.34
N SER A 24 -0.92 25.88 3.19
CA SER A 24 -1.46 26.51 1.96
C SER A 24 -2.91 26.92 2.08
N GLY A 25 -3.68 26.36 3.04
CA GLY A 25 -5.10 26.62 3.21
C GLY A 25 -6.01 26.02 2.11
N ASP A 26 -5.44 25.41 1.08
CA ASP A 26 -6.19 24.78 -0.01
C ASP A 26 -6.62 23.37 0.37
N ARG A 27 -7.94 23.18 0.53
CA ARG A 27 -8.54 21.88 0.88
C ARG A 27 -8.26 20.81 -0.18
N PHE A 28 -8.22 21.21 -1.45
CA PHE A 28 -7.93 20.27 -2.53
C PHE A 28 -6.49 19.76 -2.43
N ALA A 29 -5.51 20.64 -2.24
CA ALA A 29 -4.12 20.27 -2.10
C ALA A 29 -3.90 19.33 -0.91
N VAL A 30 -4.56 19.58 0.23
CA VAL A 30 -4.51 18.73 1.43
C VAL A 30 -5.07 17.35 1.14
N GLN A 31 -6.26 17.25 0.52
CA GLN A 31 -6.90 15.97 0.25
C GLN A 31 -6.13 15.18 -0.82
N PHE A 32 -5.67 15.83 -1.88
CA PHE A 32 -4.88 15.21 -2.94
C PHE A 32 -3.55 14.66 -2.40
N THR A 33 -2.86 15.42 -1.57
CA THR A 33 -1.60 15.00 -0.97
C THR A 33 -1.81 13.86 0.03
N ALA A 34 -2.91 13.87 0.79
CA ALA A 34 -3.28 12.77 1.68
C ALA A 34 -3.51 11.46 0.88
N ALA A 35 -4.24 11.53 -0.23
CA ALA A 35 -4.46 10.38 -1.12
C ALA A 35 -3.13 9.86 -1.73
N ALA A 36 -2.23 10.77 -2.11
CA ALA A 36 -0.90 10.43 -2.59
C ALA A 36 -0.07 9.73 -1.51
N MET A 37 -0.11 10.19 -0.26
CA MET A 37 0.56 9.54 0.87
C MET A 37 0.02 8.13 1.14
N ILE A 38 -1.30 7.92 1.08
CA ILE A 38 -1.92 6.59 1.23
C ILE A 38 -1.44 5.65 0.10
N SER A 39 -1.40 6.14 -1.13
CA SER A 39 -0.90 5.34 -2.26
C SER A 39 0.61 5.04 -2.15
N CYS A 40 1.40 5.94 -1.56
CA CYS A 40 2.79 5.66 -1.21
C CYS A 40 2.88 4.51 -0.19
N ILE A 41 2.05 4.52 0.86
CA ILE A 41 1.99 3.44 1.85
C ILE A 41 1.62 2.12 1.18
N PHE A 42 0.60 2.14 0.31
CA PHE A 42 0.15 0.96 -0.43
C PHE A 42 1.23 0.42 -1.36
N ALA A 43 1.93 1.27 -2.11
CA ALA A 43 3.03 0.86 -2.96
C ALA A 43 4.23 0.32 -2.16
N MET A 44 4.60 0.98 -1.06
CA MET A 44 5.67 0.51 -0.18
C MET A 44 5.33 -0.82 0.51
N SER A 45 4.03 -1.13 0.74
CA SER A 45 3.63 -2.41 1.32
C SER A 45 3.91 -3.60 0.41
N LEU A 46 3.87 -3.40 -0.91
CA LEU A 46 4.14 -4.44 -1.91
C LEU A 46 5.65 -4.65 -2.15
N ASP A 47 6.49 -3.64 -1.93
CA ASP A 47 7.93 -3.73 -2.22
C ASP A 47 8.68 -4.85 -1.46
N PRO A 48 8.39 -5.17 -0.18
CA PRO A 48 8.98 -6.34 0.50
C PRO A 48 8.76 -7.66 -0.23
N LEU A 49 7.62 -7.83 -0.91
CA LEU A 49 7.33 -9.03 -1.69
C LEU A 49 8.02 -8.99 -3.05
N VAL A 50 7.79 -7.95 -3.85
CA VAL A 50 8.31 -7.86 -5.22
C VAL A 50 9.80 -7.56 -5.22
N GLY A 51 10.21 -6.61 -4.41
CA GLY A 51 11.58 -6.08 -4.38
C GLY A 51 12.55 -6.95 -3.61
N TYR A 52 12.15 -7.55 -2.50
CA TYR A 52 13.05 -8.30 -1.62
C TYR A 52 12.82 -9.81 -1.67
N ALA A 53 11.58 -10.29 -1.71
CA ALA A 53 11.30 -11.73 -1.79
C ALA A 53 11.23 -12.27 -3.23
N GLY A 54 11.12 -11.40 -4.25
CA GLY A 54 10.96 -11.79 -5.64
C GLY A 54 9.59 -12.40 -5.95
N ILE A 55 8.59 -12.10 -5.13
CA ILE A 55 7.23 -12.60 -5.23
C ILE A 55 6.35 -11.52 -5.87
N VAL A 56 5.98 -11.71 -7.14
CA VAL A 56 5.03 -10.82 -7.82
C VAL A 56 3.61 -11.25 -7.46
N SER A 57 2.81 -10.35 -6.90
CA SER A 57 1.44 -10.62 -6.46
C SER A 57 0.50 -9.52 -6.95
N LEU A 58 -0.64 -9.92 -7.51
CA LEU A 58 -1.79 -9.05 -7.80
C LEU A 58 -2.87 -9.15 -6.70
N GLY A 59 -2.55 -9.79 -5.57
CA GLY A 59 -3.44 -9.93 -4.42
C GLY A 59 -3.49 -8.73 -3.47
N HIS A 60 -2.67 -7.71 -3.68
CA HIS A 60 -2.55 -6.60 -2.72
C HIS A 60 -3.82 -5.75 -2.61
N ALA A 61 -4.58 -5.60 -3.71
CA ALA A 61 -5.86 -4.93 -3.69
C ALA A 61 -6.89 -5.65 -2.79
N ALA A 62 -6.80 -6.98 -2.68
CA ALA A 62 -7.64 -7.76 -1.75
C ALA A 62 -7.46 -7.29 -0.30
N PHE A 63 -6.23 -7.09 0.14
CA PHE A 63 -5.93 -6.65 1.52
C PHE A 63 -6.30 -5.18 1.73
N TYR A 64 -6.06 -4.34 0.73
CA TYR A 64 -6.46 -2.94 0.75
C TYR A 64 -7.97 -2.79 0.91
N GLY A 65 -8.75 -3.45 0.06
CA GLY A 65 -10.21 -3.45 0.15
C GLY A 65 -10.71 -4.05 1.47
N LEU A 66 -10.14 -5.20 1.93
CA LEU A 66 -10.51 -5.79 3.22
C LEU A 66 -10.27 -4.83 4.39
N GLY A 67 -9.14 -4.11 4.41
CA GLY A 67 -8.87 -3.11 5.45
C GLY A 67 -9.92 -2.01 5.48
N ALA A 68 -10.30 -1.48 4.32
CA ALA A 68 -11.31 -0.46 4.18
C ALA A 68 -12.70 -0.96 4.66
N TYR A 69 -13.12 -2.14 4.21
CA TYR A 69 -14.40 -2.73 4.60
C TYR A 69 -14.45 -3.17 6.07
N LEU A 70 -13.34 -3.64 6.64
CA LEU A 70 -13.27 -3.95 8.06
C LEU A 70 -13.43 -2.70 8.90
N LEU A 71 -12.84 -1.56 8.51
CA LEU A 71 -13.09 -0.29 9.19
C LEU A 71 -14.56 0.08 9.13
N ALA A 72 -15.17 0.05 7.94
CA ALA A 72 -16.58 0.37 7.76
C ALA A 72 -17.49 -0.56 8.60
N GLY A 73 -17.20 -1.88 8.61
CA GLY A 73 -17.95 -2.84 9.41
C GLY A 73 -17.80 -2.63 10.91
N LEU A 74 -16.59 -2.32 11.39
CA LEU A 74 -16.35 -2.05 12.81
C LEU A 74 -17.01 -0.76 13.28
N THR A 75 -16.99 0.29 12.45
CA THR A 75 -17.61 1.59 12.83
C THR A 75 -19.12 1.55 12.70
N ASN A 76 -19.67 1.04 11.62
CA ASN A 76 -21.12 1.03 11.37
C ASN A 76 -21.83 -0.12 12.11
N GLY A 77 -21.26 -1.32 12.10
CA GLY A 77 -21.89 -2.51 12.67
C GLY A 77 -21.67 -2.65 14.17
N ALA A 78 -20.41 -2.51 14.63
CA ALA A 78 -20.07 -2.66 16.03
C ALA A 78 -20.07 -1.33 16.83
N GLY A 79 -20.26 -0.18 16.16
CA GLY A 79 -20.22 1.14 16.80
C GLY A 79 -18.84 1.52 17.38
N LEU A 80 -17.78 0.81 16.97
CA LEU A 80 -16.43 1.05 17.45
C LEU A 80 -15.83 2.24 16.72
N VAL A 81 -15.85 3.40 17.34
CA VAL A 81 -15.29 4.64 16.74
C VAL A 81 -13.89 4.98 17.27
N ASN A 82 -13.37 4.21 18.23
CA ASN A 82 -12.03 4.46 18.78
C ASN A 82 -10.92 3.92 17.83
N PRO A 83 -10.07 4.78 17.26
CA PRO A 83 -9.02 4.35 16.32
C PRO A 83 -7.99 3.41 16.97
N LEU A 84 -7.77 3.50 18.30
CA LEU A 84 -6.89 2.59 19.02
C LEU A 84 -7.44 1.15 19.08
N ALA A 85 -8.73 0.95 18.88
CA ALA A 85 -9.35 -0.37 18.78
C ALA A 85 -9.62 -0.77 17.32
N THR A 86 -10.19 0.13 16.52
CA THR A 86 -10.59 -0.18 15.14
C THR A 86 -9.39 -0.48 14.24
N PHE A 87 -8.30 0.29 14.33
CA PHE A 87 -7.12 0.08 13.48
C PHE A 87 -6.43 -1.26 13.75
N PRO A 88 -6.09 -1.62 15.02
CA PRO A 88 -5.53 -2.94 15.29
C PRO A 88 -6.45 -4.10 14.92
N LEU A 89 -7.77 -3.98 15.17
CA LEU A 89 -8.72 -5.02 14.79
C LEU A 89 -8.80 -5.21 13.26
N ALA A 90 -8.84 -4.13 12.49
CA ALA A 90 -8.78 -4.19 11.04
C ALA A 90 -7.46 -4.79 10.54
N LEU A 91 -6.33 -4.44 11.18
CA LEU A 91 -5.02 -5.04 10.87
C LEU A 91 -4.97 -6.54 11.20
N VAL A 92 -5.54 -6.98 12.30
CA VAL A 92 -5.64 -8.41 12.64
C VAL A 92 -6.50 -9.13 11.61
N GLY A 93 -7.66 -8.59 11.25
CA GLY A 93 -8.55 -9.17 10.24
C GLY A 93 -7.86 -9.30 8.87
N THR A 94 -7.20 -8.24 8.39
CA THR A 94 -6.43 -8.28 7.13
C THR A 94 -5.22 -9.20 7.23
N GLY A 95 -4.56 -9.25 8.38
CA GLY A 95 -3.44 -10.15 8.65
C GLY A 95 -3.84 -11.63 8.61
N LEU A 96 -5.00 -11.98 9.16
CA LEU A 96 -5.57 -13.33 9.09
C LEU A 96 -5.90 -13.71 7.64
N ALA A 97 -6.54 -12.81 6.89
CA ALA A 97 -6.79 -13.02 5.46
C ALA A 97 -5.49 -13.19 4.68
N ALA A 98 -4.48 -12.36 4.95
CA ALA A 98 -3.16 -12.47 4.34
C ALA A 98 -2.44 -13.76 4.72
N LEU A 99 -2.64 -14.27 5.93
CA LEU A 99 -2.10 -15.56 6.36
C LEU A 99 -2.76 -16.71 5.56
N VAL A 100 -4.08 -16.72 5.44
CA VAL A 100 -4.82 -17.74 4.68
C VAL A 100 -4.41 -17.72 3.21
N ILE A 101 -4.50 -16.57 2.55
CA ILE A 101 -4.16 -16.40 1.14
C ILE A 101 -2.67 -16.71 0.93
N GLY A 102 -1.78 -16.19 1.78
CA GLY A 102 -0.35 -16.44 1.71
C GLY A 102 0.02 -17.92 1.90
N PHE A 103 -0.66 -18.64 2.81
CA PHE A 103 -0.43 -20.07 3.03
C PHE A 103 -0.79 -20.90 1.80
N LEU A 104 -1.86 -20.52 1.10
CA LEU A 104 -2.32 -21.19 -0.12
C LEU A 104 -1.42 -20.84 -1.32
N THR A 105 -1.09 -19.54 -1.49
CA THR A 105 -0.42 -19.04 -2.68
C THR A 105 1.09 -19.26 -2.68
N VAL A 106 1.76 -19.24 -1.53
CA VAL A 106 3.23 -19.39 -1.42
C VAL A 106 3.71 -20.80 -1.87
N ARG A 107 2.80 -21.75 -2.05
CA ARG A 107 3.11 -23.06 -2.65
C ARG A 107 3.33 -22.97 -4.16
N THR A 108 2.79 -21.96 -4.81
CA THR A 108 2.92 -21.71 -6.25
C THR A 108 4.06 -20.74 -6.51
N SER A 109 4.55 -20.67 -7.74
CA SER A 109 5.64 -19.80 -8.15
C SER A 109 5.41 -19.23 -9.56
N GLY A 110 6.10 -18.14 -9.88
CA GLY A 110 6.02 -17.52 -11.21
C GLY A 110 4.61 -17.04 -11.55
N VAL A 111 4.18 -17.28 -12.78
CA VAL A 111 2.88 -16.82 -13.31
C VAL A 111 1.71 -17.43 -12.56
N TYR A 112 1.81 -18.68 -12.09
CA TYR A 112 0.73 -19.33 -11.32
C TYR A 112 0.43 -18.58 -10.02
N LEU A 113 1.45 -18.06 -9.34
CA LEU A 113 1.25 -17.27 -8.12
C LEU A 113 0.48 -15.98 -8.43
N VAL A 114 0.85 -15.28 -9.52
CA VAL A 114 0.17 -14.06 -9.96
C VAL A 114 -1.31 -14.34 -10.26
N MET A 115 -1.61 -15.43 -11.00
CA MET A 115 -2.98 -15.81 -11.35
C MET A 115 -3.81 -16.16 -10.12
N VAL A 116 -3.26 -16.95 -9.18
CA VAL A 116 -3.97 -17.35 -7.95
C VAL A 116 -4.24 -16.13 -7.07
N THR A 117 -3.28 -15.23 -6.91
CA THR A 117 -3.49 -14.02 -6.12
C THR A 117 -4.51 -13.07 -6.76
N LEU A 118 -4.52 -12.97 -8.09
CA LEU A 118 -5.57 -12.24 -8.81
C LEU A 118 -6.95 -12.88 -8.62
N ALA A 119 -7.04 -14.21 -8.69
CA ALA A 119 -8.29 -14.94 -8.48
C ALA A 119 -8.88 -14.65 -7.09
N PHE A 120 -8.07 -14.65 -6.02
CA PHE A 120 -8.53 -14.26 -4.69
C PHE A 120 -9.03 -12.82 -4.63
N THR A 121 -8.36 -11.90 -5.33
CA THR A 121 -8.79 -10.50 -5.42
C THR A 121 -10.15 -10.39 -6.09
N GLN A 122 -10.35 -11.08 -7.22
CA GLN A 122 -11.62 -11.09 -7.95
C GLN A 122 -12.73 -11.81 -7.16
N MET A 123 -12.41 -12.89 -6.44
CA MET A 123 -13.37 -13.55 -5.57
C MET A 123 -13.91 -12.60 -4.50
N LEU A 124 -13.05 -11.82 -3.86
CA LEU A 124 -13.48 -10.79 -2.91
C LEU A 124 -14.26 -9.65 -3.58
N TYR A 125 -13.84 -9.22 -4.77
CA TYR A 125 -14.57 -8.20 -5.55
C TYR A 125 -16.03 -8.60 -5.76
N TYR A 126 -16.28 -9.83 -6.25
CA TYR A 126 -17.63 -10.33 -6.47
C TYR A 126 -18.37 -10.60 -5.16
N LEU A 127 -17.70 -11.17 -4.15
CA LEU A 127 -18.31 -11.43 -2.85
C LEU A 127 -18.86 -10.17 -2.20
N PHE A 128 -18.10 -9.07 -2.23
CA PHE A 128 -18.51 -7.80 -1.66
C PHE A 128 -19.49 -7.04 -2.58
N GLY A 129 -19.31 -7.15 -3.89
CA GLY A 129 -20.16 -6.49 -4.87
C GLY A 129 -21.59 -7.08 -4.97
N GLU A 130 -21.73 -8.39 -4.73
CA GLU A 130 -23.02 -9.10 -4.79
C GLU A 130 -23.74 -9.15 -3.43
N SER A 131 -23.04 -8.86 -2.35
CA SER A 131 -23.59 -8.92 -0.99
C SER A 131 -24.33 -7.63 -0.63
N ALA A 132 -25.65 -7.64 -0.64
CA ALA A 132 -26.47 -6.52 -0.19
C ALA A 132 -26.17 -6.09 1.25
N ALA A 133 -25.80 -7.05 2.14
CA ALA A 133 -25.42 -6.77 3.52
C ALA A 133 -24.11 -5.95 3.65
N LEU A 134 -23.26 -5.98 2.62
CA LEU A 134 -21.99 -5.24 2.56
C LEU A 134 -22.06 -4.02 1.62
N GLY A 135 -23.28 -3.58 1.28
CA GLY A 135 -23.52 -2.42 0.43
C GLY A 135 -23.60 -2.70 -1.06
N GLY A 136 -23.38 -3.96 -1.50
CA GLY A 136 -23.45 -4.34 -2.91
C GLY A 136 -22.51 -3.52 -3.80
N SER A 137 -22.91 -3.31 -5.05
CA SER A 137 -22.18 -2.51 -6.04
C SER A 137 -22.02 -1.04 -5.63
N ASP A 138 -22.97 -0.51 -4.85
CA ASP A 138 -23.03 0.91 -4.49
C ASP A 138 -22.06 1.26 -3.35
N GLY A 139 -21.57 0.26 -2.62
CA GLY A 139 -20.64 0.44 -1.50
C GLY A 139 -21.30 0.89 -0.20
N VAL A 140 -20.49 1.25 0.79
CA VAL A 140 -20.92 1.62 2.14
C VAL A 140 -20.27 2.93 2.56
N TYR A 141 -21.08 3.85 3.09
CA TYR A 141 -20.56 5.03 3.76
C TYR A 141 -20.11 4.68 5.18
N VAL A 142 -18.98 5.23 5.60
CA VAL A 142 -18.50 5.17 6.98
C VAL A 142 -19.26 6.25 7.76
N SER A 143 -20.34 5.84 8.43
CA SER A 143 -21.27 6.77 9.12
C SER A 143 -20.61 7.55 10.23
N GLN A 144 -19.66 6.92 10.92
CA GLN A 144 -18.89 7.56 11.98
C GLN A 144 -17.40 7.36 11.71
N ARG A 145 -16.69 8.44 11.39
CA ARG A 145 -15.25 8.41 11.28
C ARG A 145 -14.60 8.12 12.64
N PRO A 146 -13.49 7.38 12.68
CA PRO A 146 -12.81 7.08 13.93
C PRO A 146 -12.44 8.36 14.69
N ARG A 147 -12.78 8.41 15.98
CA ARG A 147 -12.45 9.52 16.88
C ARG A 147 -11.95 8.99 18.21
N LEU A 148 -10.89 9.57 18.72
CA LEU A 148 -10.35 9.24 20.04
C LEU A 148 -10.89 10.23 21.05
N ALA A 149 -11.74 9.76 21.95
CA ALA A 149 -12.21 10.51 23.11
C ALA A 149 -11.53 9.96 24.37
N ILE A 150 -10.87 10.83 25.13
CA ILE A 150 -10.28 10.53 26.44
C ILE A 150 -10.99 11.39 27.47
N LEU A 151 -11.54 10.76 28.50
CA LEU A 151 -12.29 11.45 29.60
C LEU A 151 -13.42 12.37 29.08
N GLY A 152 -14.14 11.98 28.02
CA GLY A 152 -15.24 12.75 27.44
C GLY A 152 -14.84 13.93 26.55
N ARG A 153 -13.54 14.17 26.36
CA ARG A 153 -13.03 15.16 25.40
C ARG A 153 -12.48 14.46 24.17
N THR A 154 -12.87 14.90 22.98
CA THR A 154 -12.30 14.44 21.72
C THR A 154 -10.88 15.00 21.59
N VAL A 155 -9.88 14.11 21.70
CA VAL A 155 -8.46 14.46 21.56
C VAL A 155 -8.04 14.41 20.10
N LEU A 156 -8.60 13.46 19.32
CA LEU A 156 -8.26 13.24 17.93
C LEU A 156 -9.54 12.89 17.18
N ASP A 157 -9.92 13.74 16.24
CA ASP A 157 -11.06 13.53 15.36
C ASP A 157 -10.57 13.35 13.92
N LEU A 158 -10.64 12.11 13.45
CA LEU A 158 -10.29 11.78 12.08
C LEU A 158 -11.37 12.20 11.07
N GLY A 159 -12.48 12.76 11.55
CA GLY A 159 -13.47 13.47 10.73
C GLY A 159 -12.98 14.84 10.26
N ASP A 160 -12.08 15.46 11.03
CA ASP A 160 -11.42 16.70 10.62
C ASP A 160 -10.30 16.40 9.59
N GLY A 161 -10.37 17.07 8.43
CA GLY A 161 -9.43 16.84 7.33
C GLY A 161 -7.97 17.10 7.68
N LEU A 162 -7.69 18.10 8.55
CA LEU A 162 -6.33 18.41 8.98
C LEU A 162 -5.78 17.33 9.92
N THR A 163 -6.59 16.89 10.86
CA THR A 163 -6.22 15.82 11.79
C THR A 163 -5.98 14.51 11.05
N ALA A 164 -6.86 14.14 10.11
CA ALA A 164 -6.67 12.98 9.25
C ALA A 164 -5.38 13.08 8.42
N TYR A 165 -5.09 14.25 7.86
CA TYR A 165 -3.86 14.49 7.11
C TYR A 165 -2.60 14.20 7.93
N PHE A 166 -2.49 14.76 9.14
CA PHE A 166 -1.31 14.55 9.99
C PHE A 166 -1.18 13.10 10.46
N VAL A 167 -2.29 12.39 10.69
CA VAL A 167 -2.26 10.96 11.01
C VAL A 167 -1.76 10.15 9.83
N ILE A 168 -2.21 10.44 8.60
CA ILE A 168 -1.73 9.79 7.38
C ILE A 168 -0.25 10.09 7.16
N TRP A 169 0.19 11.33 7.35
CA TRP A 169 1.58 11.72 7.27
C TRP A 169 2.46 10.98 8.29
N ALA A 170 2.03 10.93 9.55
CA ALA A 170 2.74 10.20 10.60
C ALA A 170 2.81 8.69 10.30
N ALA A 171 1.72 8.12 9.78
CA ALA A 171 1.67 6.73 9.34
C ALA A 171 2.67 6.44 8.19
N LEU A 172 2.74 7.32 7.18
CA LEU A 172 3.69 7.21 6.07
C LEU A 172 5.13 7.16 6.60
N VAL A 173 5.50 8.10 7.47
CA VAL A 173 6.85 8.16 8.07
C VAL A 173 7.12 6.92 8.90
N ALA A 174 6.18 6.53 9.77
CA ALA A 174 6.32 5.36 10.63
C ALA A 174 6.50 4.06 9.81
N ILE A 175 5.69 3.86 8.77
CA ILE A 175 5.77 2.68 7.89
C ILE A 175 7.08 2.67 7.12
N TYR A 176 7.53 3.82 6.59
CA TYR A 176 8.83 3.90 5.94
C TYR A 176 9.97 3.49 6.89
N LEU A 177 9.99 4.00 8.12
CA LEU A 177 11.00 3.65 9.12
C LEU A 177 10.93 2.18 9.54
N LEU A 178 9.72 1.65 9.72
CA LEU A 178 9.47 0.23 10.03
C LEU A 178 10.03 -0.67 8.92
N LEU A 179 9.68 -0.39 7.67
CA LEU A 179 10.15 -1.16 6.52
C LEU A 179 11.66 -1.04 6.32
N ALA A 180 12.22 0.17 6.48
CA ALA A 180 13.65 0.40 6.40
C ALA A 180 14.43 -0.39 7.46
N ARG A 181 13.85 -0.56 8.65
CA ARG A 181 14.41 -1.39 9.72
C ARG A 181 14.25 -2.88 9.40
N ALA A 182 13.06 -3.31 8.98
CA ALA A 182 12.75 -4.71 8.66
C ALA A 182 13.65 -5.27 7.54
N VAL A 183 13.87 -4.48 6.49
CA VAL A 183 14.72 -4.87 5.36
C VAL A 183 16.19 -5.01 5.74
N ARG A 184 16.69 -4.20 6.69
CA ARG A 184 18.07 -4.28 7.20
C ARG A 184 18.24 -5.38 8.24
N ALA A 185 17.17 -5.86 8.84
CA ALA A 185 17.16 -6.94 9.82
C ALA A 185 17.55 -8.29 9.16
N PRO A 186 17.89 -9.32 9.94
CA PRO A 186 18.15 -10.66 9.42
C PRO A 186 17.02 -11.18 8.53
N PHE A 187 15.78 -10.86 8.84
CA PHE A 187 14.61 -11.21 8.05
C PHE A 187 14.69 -10.73 6.59
N GLY A 188 15.01 -9.45 6.38
CA GLY A 188 15.16 -8.88 5.04
C GLY A 188 16.33 -9.47 4.26
N ARG A 189 17.45 -9.79 4.94
CA ARG A 189 18.60 -10.45 4.32
C ARG A 189 18.26 -11.86 3.84
N VAL A 190 17.50 -12.64 4.62
CA VAL A 190 17.04 -13.96 4.24
C VAL A 190 16.09 -13.88 3.03
N LEU A 191 15.17 -12.91 3.00
CA LEU A 191 14.30 -12.69 1.83
C LEU A 191 15.11 -12.38 0.58
N GLY A 192 16.13 -11.52 0.68
CA GLY A 192 17.05 -11.25 -0.44
C GLY A 192 17.78 -12.50 -0.93
N GLY A 193 18.22 -13.37 -0.02
CA GLY A 193 18.81 -14.66 -0.36
C GLY A 193 17.83 -15.60 -1.09
N ILE A 194 16.56 -15.65 -0.62
CA ILE A 194 15.49 -16.44 -1.26
C ILE A 194 15.22 -15.95 -2.68
N ARG A 195 15.22 -14.62 -2.90
CA ARG A 195 15.03 -14.02 -4.21
C ARG A 195 16.12 -14.42 -5.20
N ILE A 196 17.39 -14.50 -4.74
CA ILE A 196 18.52 -14.86 -5.59
C ILE A 196 18.49 -16.35 -5.93
N ASN A 197 18.41 -17.21 -4.93
CA ASN A 197 18.33 -18.66 -5.11
C ASN A 197 17.68 -19.35 -3.90
N GLU A 198 16.38 -19.68 -4.04
CA GLU A 198 15.62 -20.34 -2.98
C GLU A 198 16.16 -21.73 -2.64
N GLY A 199 16.63 -22.50 -3.65
CA GLY A 199 17.21 -23.84 -3.45
C GLY A 199 18.43 -23.78 -2.53
N ARG A 200 19.36 -22.85 -2.78
CA ARG A 200 20.53 -22.63 -1.94
C ARG A 200 20.17 -22.24 -0.51
N MET A 201 19.15 -21.40 -0.34
CA MET A 201 18.69 -21.03 1.01
C MET A 201 18.13 -22.23 1.78
N ARG A 202 17.45 -23.15 1.09
CA ARG A 202 16.96 -24.41 1.70
C ARG A 202 18.12 -25.32 2.13
N THR A 203 19.16 -25.48 1.30
CA THR A 203 20.33 -26.30 1.66
C THR A 203 21.09 -25.70 2.85
N LEU A 204 21.06 -24.37 3.05
CA LEU A 204 21.59 -23.69 4.22
C LEU A 204 20.71 -23.83 5.49
N GLY A 205 19.61 -24.60 5.42
CA GLY A 205 18.72 -24.88 6.55
C GLY A 205 17.60 -23.85 6.78
N TYR A 206 17.45 -22.84 5.93
CA TYR A 206 16.38 -21.85 6.08
C TYR A 206 15.02 -22.42 5.65
N ARG A 207 14.01 -22.24 6.48
CA ARG A 207 12.61 -22.61 6.16
C ARG A 207 11.96 -21.53 5.26
N THR A 208 12.36 -21.47 3.98
CA THR A 208 12.01 -20.41 3.02
C THR A 208 10.51 -20.12 2.96
N ARG A 209 9.67 -21.16 3.04
CA ARG A 209 8.21 -21.02 3.04
C ARG A 209 7.69 -20.15 4.20
N ARG A 210 8.23 -20.32 5.41
CA ARG A 210 7.81 -19.51 6.58
C ARG A 210 8.18 -18.04 6.39
N TYR A 211 9.36 -17.76 5.85
CA TYR A 211 9.80 -16.39 5.53
C TYR A 211 8.92 -15.74 4.47
N LYS A 212 8.55 -16.47 3.42
CA LYS A 212 7.63 -15.99 2.36
C LYS A 212 6.25 -15.68 2.94
N ILE A 213 5.67 -16.59 3.75
CA ILE A 213 4.37 -16.37 4.40
C ILE A 213 4.44 -15.15 5.34
N ALA A 214 5.47 -15.03 6.17
CA ALA A 214 5.63 -13.91 7.07
C ALA A 214 5.74 -12.57 6.30
N ALA A 215 6.49 -12.55 5.19
CA ALA A 215 6.56 -11.38 4.30
C ALA A 215 5.19 -11.04 3.68
N PHE A 216 4.43 -12.07 3.28
CA PHE A 216 3.11 -11.91 2.69
C PHE A 216 2.10 -11.33 3.70
N VAL A 217 2.11 -11.85 4.94
CA VAL A 217 1.28 -11.34 6.03
C VAL A 217 1.65 -9.90 6.38
N ALA A 218 2.94 -9.61 6.56
CA ALA A 218 3.39 -8.24 6.87
C ALA A 218 3.00 -7.25 5.77
N ALA A 219 3.19 -7.63 4.49
CA ALA A 219 2.81 -6.81 3.36
C ALA A 219 1.28 -6.63 3.26
N GLY A 220 0.51 -7.70 3.52
CA GLY A 220 -0.96 -7.65 3.55
C GLY A 220 -1.51 -6.77 4.67
N CYS A 221 -0.93 -6.85 5.88
CA CYS A 221 -1.28 -5.94 6.99
C CYS A 221 -1.05 -4.47 6.61
N LEU A 222 0.09 -4.14 6.00
CA LEU A 222 0.40 -2.77 5.59
C LEU A 222 -0.52 -2.29 4.46
N ALA A 223 -0.86 -3.17 3.51
CA ALA A 223 -1.83 -2.86 2.46
C ALA A 223 -3.23 -2.63 3.04
N GLY A 224 -3.67 -3.47 3.99
CA GLY A 224 -4.92 -3.28 4.71
C GLY A 224 -4.95 -2.00 5.52
N PHE A 225 -3.83 -1.63 6.14
CA PHE A 225 -3.72 -0.35 6.84
C PHE A 225 -3.86 0.84 5.90
N ALA A 226 -3.28 0.78 4.69
CA ALA A 226 -3.51 1.80 3.67
C ALA A 226 -5.00 1.89 3.29
N GLY A 227 -5.72 0.76 3.19
CA GLY A 227 -7.17 0.73 2.98
C GLY A 227 -7.97 1.34 4.14
N VAL A 228 -7.55 1.09 5.39
CA VAL A 228 -8.15 1.73 6.59
C VAL A 228 -8.01 3.25 6.52
N LEU A 229 -6.83 3.75 6.15
CA LEU A 229 -6.60 5.20 6.00
C LEU A 229 -7.42 5.79 4.86
N ASP A 230 -7.57 5.06 3.75
CA ASP A 230 -8.38 5.47 2.60
C ASP A 230 -9.86 5.62 2.98
N ALA A 231 -10.42 4.60 3.64
CA ALA A 231 -11.79 4.63 4.13
C ALA A 231 -12.01 5.74 5.18
N THR A 232 -10.99 6.05 5.97
CA THR A 232 -11.03 7.17 6.94
C THR A 232 -11.03 8.52 6.23
N LEU A 233 -10.20 8.68 5.19
CA LEU A 233 -10.07 9.93 4.42
C LEU A 233 -11.37 10.24 3.65
N TYR A 234 -11.85 9.27 2.87
CA TYR A 234 -13.01 9.48 2.00
C TYR A 234 -14.36 9.27 2.71
N GLY A 235 -14.39 8.50 3.81
CA GLY A 235 -15.64 8.15 4.49
C GLY A 235 -16.56 7.25 3.65
N PHE A 236 -15.99 6.54 2.67
CA PHE A 236 -16.72 5.70 1.74
C PHE A 236 -15.86 4.53 1.29
N VAL A 237 -16.48 3.35 1.14
CA VAL A 237 -15.84 2.14 0.64
C VAL A 237 -16.72 1.49 -0.41
N ASN A 238 -16.11 0.99 -1.48
CA ASN A 238 -16.83 0.29 -2.54
C ASN A 238 -16.04 -0.94 -3.03
N PRO A 239 -16.68 -1.90 -3.72
CA PRO A 239 -15.99 -3.09 -4.21
C PRO A 239 -14.85 -2.80 -5.19
N ALA A 240 -14.84 -1.65 -5.87
CA ALA A 240 -13.75 -1.28 -6.80
C ALA A 240 -12.38 -1.23 -6.12
N LEU A 241 -12.32 -1.11 -4.78
CA LEU A 241 -11.09 -1.21 -4.00
C LEU A 241 -10.42 -2.59 -4.13
N PHE A 242 -11.18 -3.64 -4.42
CA PHE A 242 -10.70 -4.99 -4.75
C PHE A 242 -10.39 -5.17 -6.24
N GLY A 243 -10.67 -4.18 -7.08
CA GLY A 243 -10.55 -4.29 -8.53
C GLY A 243 -9.15 -4.66 -9.01
N TRP A 244 -9.08 -5.41 -10.13
CA TRP A 244 -7.82 -5.77 -10.77
C TRP A 244 -7.04 -4.53 -11.23
N GLN A 245 -7.75 -3.43 -11.54
CA GLN A 245 -7.15 -2.15 -11.88
C GLN A 245 -6.31 -1.60 -10.71
N LYS A 246 -6.84 -1.65 -9.48
CA LYS A 246 -6.12 -1.23 -8.27
C LYS A 246 -4.91 -2.12 -8.01
N ALA A 247 -5.04 -3.43 -8.24
CA ALA A 247 -3.93 -4.39 -8.13
C ALA A 247 -2.84 -4.13 -9.19
N GLY A 248 -3.24 -3.85 -10.42
CA GLY A 248 -2.34 -3.48 -11.50
C GLY A 248 -1.64 -2.15 -11.24
N PHE A 249 -2.39 -1.14 -10.78
CA PHE A 249 -1.86 0.18 -10.43
C PHE A 249 -0.71 0.08 -9.42
N VAL A 250 -0.90 -0.63 -8.32
CA VAL A 250 0.16 -0.75 -7.29
C VAL A 250 1.39 -1.50 -7.81
N LEU A 251 1.21 -2.54 -8.64
CA LEU A 251 2.32 -3.26 -9.24
C LEU A 251 3.12 -2.37 -10.19
N VAL A 252 2.43 -1.63 -11.07
CA VAL A 252 3.05 -0.66 -11.98
C VAL A 252 3.80 0.40 -11.20
N THR A 253 3.21 0.91 -10.12
CA THR A 253 3.82 1.89 -9.22
C THR A 253 5.17 1.41 -8.66
N VAL A 254 5.23 0.16 -8.20
CA VAL A 254 6.48 -0.43 -7.65
C VAL A 254 7.52 -0.64 -8.75
N LEU A 255 7.10 -1.08 -9.93
CA LEU A 255 8.02 -1.29 -11.06
C LEU A 255 8.58 0.05 -11.58
N LEU A 256 7.72 1.03 -11.77
CA LEU A 256 8.06 2.38 -12.25
C LEU A 256 8.97 3.10 -11.25
N GLY A 257 8.67 3.01 -9.97
CA GLY A 257 9.48 3.61 -8.91
C GLY A 257 10.85 2.95 -8.75
N GLY A 258 10.94 1.64 -8.97
CA GLY A 258 12.15 0.82 -8.82
C GLY A 258 12.08 -0.10 -7.60
N LYS A 259 11.86 -1.38 -7.88
CA LYS A 259 11.71 -2.45 -6.89
C LYS A 259 12.94 -2.62 -5.99
N GLY A 260 12.71 -2.84 -4.71
CA GLY A 260 13.76 -3.13 -3.73
C GLY A 260 14.51 -1.88 -3.21
N THR A 261 13.88 -0.71 -3.29
CA THR A 261 14.48 0.54 -2.83
C THR A 261 13.71 1.23 -1.72
N LEU A 262 12.50 0.79 -1.38
CA LEU A 262 11.52 1.36 -0.45
C LEU A 262 11.05 2.77 -0.83
N TYR A 263 11.96 3.71 -1.11
CA TYR A 263 11.61 5.07 -1.55
C TYR A 263 11.17 5.12 -3.02
N GLY A 264 11.63 4.17 -3.85
CA GLY A 264 11.23 4.08 -5.26
C GLY A 264 9.73 3.92 -5.43
N PRO A 265 9.08 2.92 -4.82
CA PRO A 265 7.63 2.77 -4.88
C PRO A 265 6.85 4.03 -4.47
N ALA A 266 7.33 4.77 -3.47
CA ALA A 266 6.73 6.04 -3.08
C ALA A 266 6.84 7.10 -4.19
N LEU A 267 8.00 7.22 -4.84
CA LEU A 267 8.17 8.10 -6.00
C LEU A 267 7.29 7.68 -7.18
N GLY A 268 7.20 6.38 -7.44
CA GLY A 268 6.30 5.83 -8.46
C GLY A 268 4.83 6.17 -8.18
N ALA A 269 4.40 6.09 -6.92
CA ALA A 269 3.03 6.43 -6.50
C ALA A 269 2.73 7.92 -6.73
N ILE A 270 3.61 8.79 -6.32
CA ILE A 270 3.46 10.24 -6.53
C ILE A 270 3.36 10.55 -8.02
N LEU A 271 4.30 9.99 -8.83
CA LEU A 271 4.29 10.24 -10.26
C LEU A 271 3.00 9.75 -10.92
N LEU A 272 2.56 8.51 -10.61
CA LEU A 272 1.36 7.96 -11.22
C LEU A 272 0.10 8.73 -10.84
N ILE A 273 -0.07 9.11 -9.57
CA ILE A 273 -1.23 9.90 -9.13
C ILE A 273 -1.26 11.27 -9.80
N VAL A 274 -0.11 11.92 -9.92
CA VAL A 274 -0.01 13.20 -10.62
C VAL A 274 -0.39 13.03 -12.09
N VAL A 275 0.17 12.01 -12.76
CA VAL A 275 -0.15 11.73 -14.17
C VAL A 275 -1.64 11.39 -14.34
N GLU A 276 -2.20 10.53 -13.47
CA GLU A 276 -3.62 10.16 -13.47
C GLU A 276 -4.49 11.42 -13.36
N HIS A 277 -4.23 12.26 -12.37
CA HIS A 277 -5.00 13.48 -12.12
C HIS A 277 -4.99 14.46 -13.31
N PHE A 278 -3.83 14.64 -13.95
CA PHE A 278 -3.75 15.49 -15.13
C PHE A 278 -4.34 14.82 -16.37
N ALA A 279 -4.11 13.52 -16.55
CA ALA A 279 -4.59 12.79 -17.71
C ALA A 279 -6.13 12.69 -17.74
N GLU A 280 -6.79 12.51 -16.60
CA GLU A 280 -8.25 12.49 -16.48
C GLU A 280 -8.92 13.78 -16.99
N ARG A 281 -8.23 14.92 -16.86
CA ARG A 281 -8.73 16.22 -17.34
C ARG A 281 -8.65 16.38 -18.86
N TRP A 282 -7.74 15.62 -19.52
CA TRP A 282 -7.42 15.79 -20.93
C TRP A 282 -8.05 14.73 -21.81
N THR A 283 -8.26 13.51 -21.28
CA THR A 283 -8.78 12.41 -22.08
C THR A 283 -9.53 11.38 -21.24
N VAL A 284 -10.58 10.82 -21.83
CA VAL A 284 -11.31 9.67 -21.26
C VAL A 284 -10.42 8.41 -21.26
N TYR A 285 -9.40 8.36 -22.12
CA TYR A 285 -8.49 7.23 -22.25
C TYR A 285 -7.24 7.34 -21.34
N TRP A 286 -7.34 8.00 -20.19
CA TRP A 286 -6.22 8.20 -19.26
C TRP A 286 -5.55 6.89 -18.84
N ASN A 287 -6.31 5.79 -18.72
CA ASN A 287 -5.75 4.46 -18.42
C ASN A 287 -4.76 3.98 -19.49
N ALA A 288 -4.99 4.31 -20.78
CA ALA A 288 -4.05 3.98 -21.86
C ALA A 288 -2.76 4.79 -21.74
N LEU A 289 -2.85 6.07 -21.33
CA LEU A 289 -1.66 6.89 -21.06
C LEU A 289 -0.83 6.34 -19.91
N VAL A 290 -1.48 5.94 -18.81
CA VAL A 290 -0.80 5.31 -17.67
C VAL A 290 -0.13 4.00 -18.10
N GLY A 291 -0.80 3.18 -18.91
CA GLY A 291 -0.23 1.96 -19.46
C GLY A 291 0.97 2.21 -20.38
N ALA A 292 0.86 3.19 -21.28
CA ALA A 292 1.95 3.60 -22.17
C ALA A 292 3.15 4.14 -21.37
N LEU A 293 2.92 4.97 -20.35
CA LEU A 293 3.96 5.48 -19.46
C LEU A 293 4.66 4.33 -18.72
N ALA A 294 3.90 3.34 -18.23
CA ALA A 294 4.45 2.17 -17.56
C ALA A 294 5.37 1.38 -18.49
N ILE A 295 4.92 1.11 -19.73
CA ILE A 295 5.72 0.40 -20.74
C ILE A 295 6.98 1.20 -21.07
N ALA A 296 6.85 2.49 -21.35
CA ALA A 296 7.97 3.36 -21.69
C ALA A 296 9.02 3.39 -20.56
N THR A 297 8.55 3.48 -19.29
CA THR A 297 9.47 3.52 -18.14
C THR A 297 10.17 2.19 -17.94
N VAL A 298 9.48 1.06 -18.06
CA VAL A 298 10.09 -0.28 -17.91
C VAL A 298 11.12 -0.53 -19.00
N LEU A 299 10.88 -0.08 -20.24
CA LEU A 299 11.81 -0.23 -21.35
C LEU A 299 13.00 0.73 -21.27
N ALA A 300 12.77 2.00 -20.88
CA ALA A 300 13.82 3.02 -20.83
C ALA A 300 14.64 2.95 -19.53
N LEU A 301 14.03 2.55 -18.41
CA LEU A 301 14.63 2.57 -17.08
C LEU A 301 14.42 1.21 -16.37
N PRO A 302 15.18 0.17 -16.71
CA PRO A 302 15.01 -1.18 -16.16
C PRO A 302 15.18 -1.26 -14.63
N GLY A 303 15.79 -0.26 -14.02
CA GLY A 303 15.88 -0.12 -12.54
C GLY A 303 14.87 0.84 -11.94
N GLY A 304 13.96 1.41 -12.74
CA GLY A 304 12.96 2.40 -12.32
C GLY A 304 13.54 3.79 -12.00
N LEU A 305 12.67 4.72 -11.58
CA LEU A 305 13.03 6.10 -11.23
C LEU A 305 14.10 6.19 -10.13
N ALA A 306 14.17 5.20 -9.25
CA ALA A 306 15.18 5.16 -8.19
C ALA A 306 16.62 5.14 -8.71
N THR A 307 16.86 4.70 -9.95
CA THR A 307 18.20 4.71 -10.57
C THR A 307 18.70 6.11 -10.86
N LEU A 308 17.79 7.02 -11.20
CA LEU A 308 18.13 8.43 -11.45
C LEU A 308 18.69 9.12 -10.18
N LEU A 309 18.15 8.75 -9.02
CA LEU A 309 18.62 9.28 -7.72
C LEU A 309 19.92 8.62 -7.22
N ARG A 310 20.20 7.37 -7.65
CA ARG A 310 21.43 6.67 -7.27
C ARG A 310 22.67 7.18 -8.00
N GLY A 311 22.52 7.99 -9.06
CA GLY A 311 23.61 8.36 -9.95
C GLY A 311 24.12 7.13 -10.72
N SER A 312 24.21 7.21 -12.04
CA SER A 312 24.76 6.19 -12.90
C SER A 312 26.09 5.68 -12.34
N ARG A 313 26.06 4.53 -11.66
CA ARG A 313 27.21 3.65 -11.57
C ARG A 313 26.92 2.49 -12.50
N ALA A 314 27.25 2.71 -13.77
CA ALA A 314 27.50 1.62 -14.69
C ALA A 314 28.68 0.78 -14.19
#